data_bda0d8d174842d6d6b7b0e3c7ad7c344
#
_entry.id   bda0d8d174842d6d6b7b0e3c7ad7c344
#
_cell.length_a   1.000
_cell.length_b   1.000
_cell.length_c   1.000
_cell.angle_alpha   90.00
_cell.angle_beta   90.00
_cell.angle_gamma   90.00
#
_symmetry.space_group_name_H-M   'P 1'
#
loop_
_entity.id
_entity.type
_entity.pdbx_description
1 polymer ?
#
loop_
_entity_poly.entity_id
_entity_poly.type
_entity_poly.pdbx_seq_one_letter_code
_entity_poly.pdbx_strand_id
1 'polypeptide(L)'
;MVDAAKAGQSNVGVLVGGGPAPGINGVISAITLEARNRARRVIGISDGFQWLMRGDTSHVRELEHDDVSRIHFHGGSILNTSRANPTKKSEDLKRVVESLDQLGISYLATIGGDDTMFAASQVAKHASGQIRVCHVPKTIDNDLPLPGEIPTFGFETARQLGSELVQNLMEDSRTTGRWYFVVVMGRSAGHLALGIGKATGATLSLIPEEFPGAVKISTVCDILEGAILKRKALWDRSHGVAVIAEGLLEQVSPDELSDIEGVRITHDAYGHLRLAEVDLAYILKTLVEHRFASRDLPLAVVHKNIGYELRSAPPIAFDCEYVRTLGYGAIEWLLSTDATADNAGCLVAVINGKLEYLNFASLQNSDTGKTRVRRVEIDTPSYKIAREYMIRLEKEDFADEEKLRILAQAASSPKQLCSPDEFRARFQYLTTDLKGAS
;
A
#
# COMPACT_ATOMS: atom_id res chain seq x y z
N MET A 1 11.14 -26.52 -24.09
CA MET A 1 10.52 -26.15 -25.36
C MET A 1 9.07 -26.61 -25.30
N VAL A 2 8.13 -25.68 -25.23
CA VAL A 2 6.69 -25.99 -25.26
C VAL A 2 6.38 -26.40 -26.70
N ASP A 3 5.89 -27.64 -26.88
CA ASP A 3 5.57 -28.20 -28.20
C ASP A 3 4.55 -27.29 -28.94
N ALA A 4 4.92 -26.74 -30.05
CA ALA A 4 4.07 -25.90 -30.91
C ALA A 4 2.91 -26.64 -31.62
N ALA A 5 2.70 -27.89 -31.28
CA ALA A 5 1.76 -28.76 -31.99
C ALA A 5 0.51 -29.09 -31.18
N LYS A 6 -0.34 -28.09 -30.92
CA LYS A 6 -1.79 -28.27 -30.69
C LYS A 6 -2.53 -26.96 -30.96
N ALA A 7 -2.53 -26.55 -32.24
CA ALA A 7 -3.44 -25.55 -32.75
C ALA A 7 -4.89 -26.04 -32.57
N GLY A 8 -5.60 -25.52 -31.55
CA GLY A 8 -7.00 -25.86 -31.27
C GLY A 8 -7.44 -25.77 -29.82
N GLN A 9 -6.53 -25.74 -28.86
CA GLN A 9 -6.88 -25.53 -27.44
C GLN A 9 -6.49 -24.14 -26.97
N SER A 10 -7.46 -23.33 -26.60
CA SER A 10 -7.24 -21.99 -25.98
C SER A 10 -6.61 -22.15 -24.59
N ASN A 11 -5.36 -21.72 -24.45
CA ASN A 11 -4.62 -21.81 -23.19
C ASN A 11 -4.99 -20.66 -22.23
N VAL A 12 -4.80 -20.90 -20.93
CA VAL A 12 -4.86 -19.88 -19.89
C VAL A 12 -3.45 -19.40 -19.58
N GLY A 13 -3.18 -18.11 -19.77
CA GLY A 13 -1.95 -17.46 -19.35
C GLY A 13 -2.08 -16.87 -17.94
N VAL A 14 -1.02 -16.95 -17.14
CA VAL A 14 -0.95 -16.31 -15.80
C VAL A 14 0.32 -15.52 -15.69
N LEU A 15 0.23 -14.25 -15.31
CA LEU A 15 1.39 -13.40 -15.05
C LEU A 15 1.20 -12.54 -13.78
N VAL A 16 2.33 -12.11 -13.21
CA VAL A 16 2.38 -11.28 -12.01
C VAL A 16 3.12 -9.98 -12.29
N GLY A 17 2.49 -8.84 -11.99
CA GLY A 17 3.12 -7.52 -12.14
C GLY A 17 3.18 -6.72 -10.83
N GLY A 18 4.07 -5.72 -10.82
CA GLY A 18 4.28 -4.84 -9.68
C GLY A 18 5.18 -5.41 -8.60
N GLY A 19 5.07 -4.91 -7.38
CA GLY A 19 5.81 -5.46 -6.23
C GLY A 19 5.21 -6.78 -5.71
N PRO A 20 5.95 -7.59 -4.96
CA PRO A 20 5.38 -8.77 -4.31
C PRO A 20 4.35 -8.41 -3.24
N ALA A 21 3.45 -9.34 -2.95
CA ALA A 21 2.51 -9.29 -1.83
C ALA A 21 2.22 -10.73 -1.35
N PRO A 22 1.91 -10.92 -0.07
CA PRO A 22 1.50 -12.23 0.45
C PRO A 22 0.26 -12.76 -0.27
N GLY A 23 0.27 -14.03 -0.67
CA GLY A 23 -0.86 -14.67 -1.33
C GLY A 23 -0.75 -14.83 -2.85
N ILE A 24 0.25 -14.24 -3.53
CA ILE A 24 0.45 -14.39 -5.00
C ILE A 24 0.47 -15.85 -5.41
N ASN A 25 1.27 -16.68 -4.73
CA ASN A 25 1.36 -18.10 -5.02
C ASN A 25 0.03 -18.83 -4.81
N GLY A 26 -0.79 -18.38 -3.87
CA GLY A 26 -2.13 -18.91 -3.64
C GLY A 26 -3.08 -18.64 -4.81
N VAL A 27 -3.00 -17.44 -5.40
CA VAL A 27 -3.76 -17.09 -6.64
C VAL A 27 -3.29 -17.95 -7.80
N ILE A 28 -1.96 -18.05 -8.03
CA ILE A 28 -1.39 -18.90 -9.10
C ILE A 28 -1.85 -20.34 -8.95
N SER A 29 -1.81 -20.89 -7.71
CA SER A 29 -2.28 -22.22 -7.40
C SER A 29 -3.77 -22.40 -7.74
N ALA A 30 -4.63 -21.51 -7.27
CA ALA A 30 -6.08 -21.61 -7.48
C ALA A 30 -6.45 -21.51 -8.97
N ILE A 31 -5.86 -20.56 -9.70
CA ILE A 31 -6.04 -20.42 -11.17
C ILE A 31 -5.62 -21.70 -11.87
N THR A 32 -4.45 -22.25 -11.53
CA THR A 32 -3.93 -23.44 -12.20
C THR A 32 -4.80 -24.66 -11.94
N LEU A 33 -5.14 -24.91 -10.68
CA LEU A 33 -5.97 -26.06 -10.30
C LEU A 33 -7.34 -26.00 -10.98
N GLU A 34 -8.01 -24.84 -10.93
CA GLU A 34 -9.34 -24.70 -11.51
C GLU A 34 -9.33 -24.78 -13.05
N ALA A 35 -8.33 -24.19 -13.72
CA ALA A 35 -8.20 -24.31 -15.17
C ALA A 35 -7.91 -25.77 -15.60
N ARG A 36 -7.07 -26.48 -14.86
CA ARG A 36 -6.81 -27.93 -15.11
C ARG A 36 -8.05 -28.79 -14.87
N ASN A 37 -8.84 -28.51 -13.84
CA ASN A 37 -10.13 -29.17 -13.59
C ASN A 37 -11.10 -29.04 -14.78
N ARG A 38 -10.98 -27.92 -15.52
CA ARG A 38 -11.76 -27.64 -16.75
C ARG A 38 -11.01 -28.03 -18.03
N ALA A 39 -10.02 -28.92 -17.92
CA ALA A 39 -9.22 -29.45 -19.05
C ALA A 39 -8.52 -28.36 -19.89
N ARG A 40 -8.09 -27.25 -19.26
CA ARG A 40 -7.31 -26.19 -19.89
C ARG A 40 -5.84 -26.30 -19.51
N ARG A 41 -4.96 -26.05 -20.50
CA ARG A 41 -3.53 -25.87 -20.24
C ARG A 41 -3.29 -24.50 -19.60
N VAL A 42 -2.35 -24.43 -18.66
CA VAL A 42 -1.99 -23.20 -17.97
C VAL A 42 -0.53 -22.87 -18.27
N ILE A 43 -0.30 -21.70 -18.80
CA ILE A 43 1.03 -21.16 -19.15
C ILE A 43 1.37 -20.06 -18.15
N GLY A 44 2.30 -20.36 -17.25
CA GLY A 44 2.89 -19.37 -16.33
C GLY A 44 3.92 -18.52 -17.08
N ILE A 45 3.76 -17.21 -17.05
CA ILE A 45 4.61 -16.23 -17.73
C ILE A 45 5.50 -15.58 -16.67
N SER A 46 6.81 -15.74 -16.80
CA SER A 46 7.80 -15.20 -15.86
C SER A 46 7.99 -13.70 -16.05
N ASP A 47 8.27 -12.98 -14.94
CA ASP A 47 8.62 -11.56 -14.93
C ASP A 47 7.53 -10.64 -15.55
N GLY A 48 6.26 -11.01 -15.40
CA GLY A 48 5.12 -10.19 -15.86
C GLY A 48 5.12 -9.93 -17.36
N PHE A 49 5.01 -8.68 -17.79
CA PHE A 49 5.00 -8.29 -19.20
C PHE A 49 6.40 -8.14 -19.81
N GLN A 50 7.49 -8.29 -19.04
CA GLN A 50 8.84 -7.91 -19.45
C GLN A 50 9.29 -8.57 -20.74
N TRP A 51 9.10 -9.87 -20.89
CA TRP A 51 9.57 -10.64 -22.04
C TRP A 51 8.58 -10.57 -23.21
N LEU A 52 7.29 -10.56 -22.91
CA LEU A 52 6.25 -10.38 -23.93
C LEU A 52 6.40 -9.06 -24.70
N MET A 53 6.76 -7.96 -24.02
CA MET A 53 7.06 -6.67 -24.66
C MET A 53 8.23 -6.72 -25.62
N ARG A 54 9.12 -7.70 -25.49
CA ARG A 54 10.27 -7.92 -26.36
C ARG A 54 10.00 -8.91 -27.48
N GLY A 55 8.81 -9.52 -27.49
CA GLY A 55 8.47 -10.61 -28.40
C GLY A 55 9.16 -11.94 -28.04
N ASP A 56 9.67 -12.05 -26.82
CA ASP A 56 10.35 -13.26 -26.35
C ASP A 56 9.37 -14.16 -25.58
N THR A 57 8.99 -15.27 -26.18
CA THR A 57 8.07 -16.26 -25.64
C THR A 57 8.77 -17.44 -24.96
N SER A 58 10.10 -17.39 -24.77
CA SER A 58 10.85 -18.48 -24.14
C SER A 58 10.77 -18.48 -22.60
N HIS A 59 10.38 -17.35 -21.98
CA HIS A 59 10.27 -17.17 -20.54
C HIS A 59 8.91 -17.59 -19.99
N VAL A 60 8.47 -18.79 -20.37
CA VAL A 60 7.21 -19.39 -19.95
C VAL A 60 7.40 -20.84 -19.51
N ARG A 61 6.51 -21.32 -18.68
CA ARG A 61 6.42 -22.75 -18.34
C ARG A 61 4.97 -23.20 -18.24
N GLU A 62 4.70 -24.42 -18.62
CA GLU A 62 3.42 -25.05 -18.35
C GLU A 62 3.31 -25.35 -16.84
N LEU A 63 2.17 -25.02 -16.26
CA LEU A 63 1.89 -25.26 -14.84
C LEU A 63 0.97 -26.48 -14.70
N GLU A 64 1.43 -27.46 -13.93
CA GLU A 64 0.69 -28.67 -13.61
C GLU A 64 0.26 -28.66 -12.11
N HIS A 65 -0.59 -29.62 -11.76
CA HIS A 65 -1.07 -29.77 -10.39
C HIS A 65 0.08 -29.86 -9.38
N ASP A 66 1.13 -30.63 -9.69
CA ASP A 66 2.25 -30.84 -8.76
C ASP A 66 3.09 -29.60 -8.54
N ASP A 67 3.18 -28.71 -9.56
CA ASP A 67 3.90 -27.43 -9.45
C ASP A 67 3.27 -26.48 -8.43
N VAL A 68 1.94 -26.60 -8.22
CA VAL A 68 1.17 -25.57 -7.51
C VAL A 68 0.45 -26.06 -6.27
N SER A 69 0.39 -27.37 -6.03
CA SER A 69 -0.41 -27.97 -4.96
C SER A 69 -0.05 -27.49 -3.55
N ARG A 70 1.21 -27.09 -3.32
CA ARG A 70 1.73 -26.71 -1.99
C ARG A 70 2.31 -25.27 -1.91
N ILE A 71 2.17 -24.45 -2.94
CA ILE A 71 2.77 -23.12 -2.93
C ILE A 71 1.90 -22.06 -2.26
N HIS A 72 0.63 -22.33 -2.02
CA HIS A 72 -0.38 -21.34 -1.58
C HIS A 72 -0.10 -20.72 -0.21
N PHE A 73 0.73 -21.34 0.62
CA PHE A 73 1.14 -20.83 1.93
C PHE A 73 2.56 -20.24 1.93
N HIS A 74 3.22 -20.16 0.76
CA HIS A 74 4.53 -19.54 0.63
C HIS A 74 4.41 -18.10 0.12
N GLY A 75 5.20 -17.21 0.72
CA GLY A 75 5.35 -15.84 0.22
C GLY A 75 6.10 -15.79 -1.12
N GLY A 76 6.17 -14.60 -1.71
CA GLY A 76 6.81 -14.38 -3.00
C GLY A 76 5.99 -14.89 -4.19
N SER A 77 6.65 -15.15 -5.32
CA SER A 77 6.02 -15.60 -6.57
C SER A 77 6.89 -16.63 -7.30
N ILE A 78 6.33 -17.79 -7.64
CA ILE A 78 7.02 -18.80 -8.47
C ILE A 78 7.19 -18.38 -9.93
N LEU A 79 6.50 -17.32 -10.36
CA LEU A 79 6.60 -16.71 -11.69
C LEU A 79 7.42 -15.42 -11.67
N ASN A 80 8.07 -15.10 -10.56
CA ASN A 80 8.68 -13.78 -10.32
C ASN A 80 7.66 -12.65 -10.50
N THR A 81 8.14 -11.43 -10.64
CA THR A 81 7.32 -10.24 -10.92
C THR A 81 8.20 -9.15 -11.52
N SER A 82 7.62 -8.23 -12.27
CA SER A 82 8.33 -7.06 -12.77
C SER A 82 7.44 -5.81 -12.80
N ARG A 83 8.08 -4.64 -12.91
CA ARG A 83 7.41 -3.35 -13.15
C ARG A 83 7.46 -2.97 -14.64
N ALA A 84 7.52 -3.95 -15.54
CA ALA A 84 7.46 -3.71 -16.97
C ALA A 84 6.09 -3.16 -17.34
N ASN A 85 6.09 -2.04 -18.08
CA ASN A 85 4.88 -1.33 -18.46
C ASN A 85 4.72 -1.30 -19.99
N PRO A 86 3.84 -2.13 -20.57
CA PRO A 86 3.63 -2.20 -22.02
C PRO A 86 2.85 -0.99 -22.56
N THR A 87 2.27 -0.16 -21.71
CA THR A 87 1.40 0.94 -22.15
C THR A 87 2.15 2.22 -22.51
N LYS A 88 3.48 2.25 -22.30
CA LYS A 88 4.31 3.42 -22.63
C LYS A 88 4.48 3.62 -24.13
N LYS A 89 4.45 2.53 -24.91
CA LYS A 89 4.58 2.54 -26.37
C LYS A 89 3.55 1.60 -26.98
N SER A 90 2.89 2.06 -28.01
CA SER A 90 1.92 1.25 -28.78
C SER A 90 2.53 -0.04 -29.31
N GLU A 91 3.80 0.01 -29.74
CA GLU A 91 4.55 -1.14 -30.25
C GLU A 91 4.75 -2.23 -29.18
N ASP A 92 5.01 -1.84 -27.92
CA ASP A 92 5.21 -2.80 -26.84
C ASP A 92 3.90 -3.54 -26.54
N LEU A 93 2.78 -2.82 -26.56
CA LEU A 93 1.45 -3.39 -26.35
C LEU A 93 1.07 -4.35 -27.48
N LYS A 94 1.35 -3.98 -28.74
CA LYS A 94 1.16 -4.84 -29.90
C LYS A 94 1.97 -6.14 -29.77
N ARG A 95 3.26 -6.04 -29.41
CA ARG A 95 4.11 -7.22 -29.20
C ARG A 95 3.58 -8.13 -28.08
N VAL A 96 3.03 -7.56 -27.01
CA VAL A 96 2.40 -8.37 -25.95
C VAL A 96 1.26 -9.20 -26.51
N VAL A 97 0.35 -8.59 -27.29
CA VAL A 97 -0.79 -9.32 -27.89
C VAL A 97 -0.30 -10.40 -28.85
N GLU A 98 0.66 -10.08 -29.73
CA GLU A 98 1.27 -11.03 -30.66
C GLU A 98 1.96 -12.21 -29.94
N SER A 99 2.67 -11.93 -28.83
CA SER A 99 3.33 -12.97 -28.03
C SER A 99 2.32 -13.88 -27.33
N LEU A 100 1.21 -13.33 -26.83
CA LEU A 100 0.13 -14.11 -26.23
C LEU A 100 -0.54 -15.02 -27.27
N ASP A 101 -0.77 -14.53 -28.50
CA ASP A 101 -1.30 -15.31 -29.62
C ASP A 101 -0.35 -16.43 -30.00
N GLN A 102 0.95 -16.18 -30.15
CA GLN A 102 1.97 -17.21 -30.44
C GLN A 102 2.01 -18.32 -29.37
N LEU A 103 1.70 -17.99 -28.10
CA LEU A 103 1.58 -18.97 -27.00
C LEU A 103 0.22 -19.68 -26.98
N GLY A 104 -0.69 -19.35 -27.89
CA GLY A 104 -2.05 -19.88 -27.95
C GLY A 104 -2.90 -19.48 -26.74
N ILE A 105 -2.61 -18.33 -26.13
CA ILE A 105 -3.31 -17.83 -24.95
C ILE A 105 -4.52 -17.00 -25.38
N SER A 106 -5.72 -17.53 -25.13
CA SER A 106 -6.98 -16.81 -25.32
C SER A 106 -7.59 -16.28 -24.02
N TYR A 107 -7.06 -16.73 -22.90
CA TYR A 107 -7.52 -16.36 -21.56
C TYR A 107 -6.31 -15.91 -20.73
N LEU A 108 -6.30 -14.66 -20.26
CA LEU A 108 -5.18 -14.11 -19.51
C LEU A 108 -5.63 -13.72 -18.12
N ALA A 109 -5.07 -14.35 -17.10
CA ALA A 109 -5.18 -13.91 -15.71
C ALA A 109 -3.97 -13.06 -15.36
N THR A 110 -4.19 -11.80 -14.94
CA THR A 110 -3.14 -10.91 -14.47
C THR A 110 -3.27 -10.68 -12.98
N ILE A 111 -2.16 -10.74 -12.26
CA ILE A 111 -2.11 -10.53 -10.80
C ILE A 111 -1.28 -9.28 -10.53
N GLY A 112 -1.88 -8.24 -9.93
CA GLY A 112 -1.11 -7.01 -9.73
C GLY A 112 -1.88 -5.85 -9.10
N GLY A 113 -1.18 -4.72 -8.95
CA GLY A 113 -1.74 -3.45 -8.49
C GLY A 113 -2.34 -2.62 -9.64
N ASP A 114 -2.50 -1.31 -9.37
CA ASP A 114 -3.08 -0.31 -10.27
C ASP A 114 -2.44 -0.26 -11.66
N ASP A 115 -1.11 -0.20 -11.73
CA ASP A 115 -0.36 -0.18 -12.99
C ASP A 115 -0.55 -1.47 -13.80
N THR A 116 -0.57 -2.62 -13.13
CA THR A 116 -0.78 -3.92 -13.79
C THR A 116 -2.22 -4.05 -14.27
N MET A 117 -3.19 -3.57 -13.50
CA MET A 117 -4.60 -3.53 -13.88
C MET A 117 -4.81 -2.62 -15.11
N PHE A 118 -4.17 -1.45 -15.12
CA PHE A 118 -4.22 -0.56 -16.28
C PHE A 118 -3.62 -1.24 -17.52
N ALA A 119 -2.45 -1.86 -17.40
CA ALA A 119 -1.84 -2.62 -18.50
C ALA A 119 -2.75 -3.75 -19.00
N ALA A 120 -3.36 -4.52 -18.08
CA ALA A 120 -4.32 -5.58 -18.40
C ALA A 120 -5.53 -5.05 -19.18
N SER A 121 -6.07 -3.89 -18.79
CA SER A 121 -7.17 -3.23 -19.50
C SER A 121 -6.80 -2.83 -20.95
N GLN A 122 -5.56 -2.36 -21.14
CA GLN A 122 -5.07 -1.99 -22.46
C GLN A 122 -4.82 -3.23 -23.35
N VAL A 123 -4.30 -4.33 -22.77
CA VAL A 123 -4.17 -5.61 -23.49
C VAL A 123 -5.55 -6.10 -23.95
N ALA A 124 -6.55 -6.11 -23.06
CA ALA A 124 -7.92 -6.50 -23.42
C ALA A 124 -8.49 -5.68 -24.58
N LYS A 125 -8.29 -4.36 -24.56
CA LYS A 125 -8.73 -3.44 -25.63
C LYS A 125 -8.01 -3.73 -26.97
N HIS A 126 -6.68 -3.89 -26.94
CA HIS A 126 -5.88 -4.13 -28.16
C HIS A 126 -6.09 -5.51 -28.76
N ALA A 127 -6.40 -6.51 -27.93
CA ALA A 127 -6.71 -7.86 -28.41
C ALA A 127 -8.09 -7.95 -29.11
N SER A 128 -8.90 -6.90 -29.07
CA SER A 128 -10.18 -6.79 -29.82
C SER A 128 -11.08 -8.02 -29.67
N GLY A 129 -11.17 -8.57 -28.47
CA GLY A 129 -11.99 -9.75 -28.14
C GLY A 129 -11.31 -11.11 -28.40
N GLN A 130 -10.10 -11.15 -28.96
CA GLN A 130 -9.35 -12.40 -29.18
C GLN A 130 -8.78 -12.97 -27.86
N ILE A 131 -8.48 -12.10 -26.89
CA ILE A 131 -7.97 -12.48 -25.57
C ILE A 131 -8.89 -11.88 -24.51
N ARG A 132 -9.43 -12.73 -23.65
CA ARG A 132 -10.17 -12.31 -22.47
C ARG A 132 -9.21 -12.13 -21.31
N VAL A 133 -9.37 -11.04 -20.53
CA VAL A 133 -8.45 -10.69 -19.47
C VAL A 133 -9.19 -10.54 -18.14
N CYS A 134 -8.82 -11.32 -17.12
CA CYS A 134 -9.28 -11.16 -15.76
C CYS A 134 -8.14 -10.72 -14.85
N HIS A 135 -8.33 -9.62 -14.14
CA HIS A 135 -7.35 -9.08 -13.22
C HIS A 135 -7.69 -9.45 -11.78
N VAL A 136 -6.70 -9.97 -11.05
CA VAL A 136 -6.79 -10.27 -9.61
C VAL A 136 -6.09 -9.15 -8.83
N PRO A 137 -6.81 -8.39 -7.99
CA PRO A 137 -6.30 -7.19 -7.32
C PRO A 137 -5.30 -7.55 -6.22
N LYS A 138 -4.04 -7.14 -6.37
CA LYS A 138 -2.92 -7.43 -5.51
C LYS A 138 -2.23 -6.15 -5.07
N THR A 139 -2.32 -5.80 -3.79
CA THR A 139 -1.51 -4.75 -3.16
C THR A 139 -1.56 -4.88 -1.63
N ILE A 140 -0.43 -4.60 -0.96
CA ILE A 140 -0.42 -4.45 0.50
C ILE A 140 -0.91 -3.05 0.93
N ASP A 141 -1.00 -2.11 0.00
CA ASP A 141 -1.34 -0.71 0.27
C ASP A 141 -2.84 -0.49 0.40
N ASN A 142 -3.65 -1.47 -0.03
CA ASN A 142 -5.12 -1.42 -0.03
C ASN A 142 -5.71 -0.24 -0.83
N ASP A 143 -5.00 0.19 -1.86
CA ASP A 143 -5.23 1.41 -2.62
C ASP A 143 -6.03 1.23 -3.93
N LEU A 144 -6.42 0.00 -4.27
CA LEU A 144 -7.25 -0.27 -5.44
C LEU A 144 -8.73 0.11 -5.19
N PRO A 145 -9.46 0.61 -6.20
CA PRO A 145 -10.81 1.14 -6.06
C PRO A 145 -11.88 0.04 -5.96
N LEU A 146 -11.70 -0.89 -5.02
CA LEU A 146 -12.71 -1.89 -4.70
C LEU A 146 -13.87 -1.24 -3.95
N PRO A 147 -15.13 -1.64 -4.20
CA PRO A 147 -16.28 -1.09 -3.52
C PRO A 147 -16.27 -1.42 -2.01
N GLY A 148 -16.74 -0.48 -1.21
CA GLY A 148 -16.76 -0.62 0.25
C GLY A 148 -15.34 -0.68 0.83
N GLU A 149 -15.23 -1.31 1.98
CA GLU A 149 -13.94 -1.49 2.68
C GLU A 149 -13.30 -2.87 2.41
N ILE A 150 -13.59 -3.47 1.25
CA ILE A 150 -13.06 -4.79 0.89
C ILE A 150 -11.55 -4.70 0.75
N PRO A 151 -10.77 -5.52 1.49
CA PRO A 151 -9.33 -5.50 1.40
C PRO A 151 -8.84 -6.09 0.07
N THR A 152 -7.75 -5.57 -0.45
CA THR A 152 -6.96 -6.25 -1.47
C THR A 152 -6.17 -7.39 -0.83
N PHE A 153 -5.95 -8.49 -1.54
CA PHE A 153 -5.18 -9.57 -0.95
C PHE A 153 -3.72 -9.16 -0.69
N GLY A 154 -3.17 -9.68 0.38
CA GLY A 154 -1.85 -9.33 0.90
C GLY A 154 -1.85 -8.20 1.93
N PHE A 155 -2.88 -7.35 1.94
CA PHE A 155 -3.02 -6.28 2.92
C PHE A 155 -3.18 -6.81 4.35
N GLU A 156 -4.03 -7.80 4.57
CA GLU A 156 -4.29 -8.33 5.91
C GLU A 156 -3.05 -9.03 6.50
N THR A 157 -2.30 -9.77 5.69
CA THR A 157 -1.02 -10.35 6.12
C THR A 157 0.01 -9.26 6.44
N ALA A 158 0.12 -8.24 5.59
CA ALA A 158 1.04 -7.13 5.82
C ALA A 158 0.68 -6.36 7.09
N ARG A 159 -0.62 -6.12 7.33
CA ARG A 159 -1.13 -5.47 8.54
C ARG A 159 -0.84 -6.30 9.79
N GLN A 160 -1.06 -7.62 9.74
CA GLN A 160 -0.78 -8.52 10.86
C GLN A 160 0.70 -8.50 11.24
N LEU A 161 1.59 -8.74 10.26
CA LEU A 161 3.03 -8.75 10.51
C LEU A 161 3.54 -7.38 10.97
N GLY A 162 3.06 -6.30 10.35
CA GLY A 162 3.41 -4.94 10.76
C GLY A 162 2.95 -4.65 12.19
N SER A 163 1.79 -5.17 12.61
CA SER A 163 1.29 -5.03 13.97
C SER A 163 2.17 -5.78 14.97
N GLU A 164 2.60 -6.99 14.67
CA GLU A 164 3.52 -7.77 15.52
C GLU A 164 4.86 -7.02 15.71
N LEU A 165 5.42 -6.47 14.64
CA LEU A 165 6.65 -5.68 14.71
C LEU A 165 6.47 -4.43 15.57
N VAL A 166 5.37 -3.69 15.39
CA VAL A 166 5.09 -2.47 16.17
C VAL A 166 4.82 -2.78 17.64
N GLN A 167 4.12 -3.87 17.97
CA GLN A 167 3.94 -4.31 19.36
C GLN A 167 5.28 -4.56 20.07
N ASN A 168 6.23 -5.23 19.39
CA ASN A 168 7.57 -5.42 19.92
C ASN A 168 8.30 -4.08 20.17
N LEU A 169 8.16 -3.11 19.25
CA LEU A 169 8.73 -1.78 19.40
C LEU A 169 8.05 -0.99 20.53
N MET A 170 6.75 -1.18 20.77
CA MET A 170 6.04 -0.55 21.89
C MET A 170 6.56 -1.06 23.24
N GLU A 171 6.85 -2.35 23.33
CA GLU A 171 7.42 -2.91 24.56
C GLU A 171 8.86 -2.46 24.79
N ASP A 172 9.69 -2.39 23.75
CA ASP A 172 11.03 -1.80 23.83
C ASP A 172 10.97 -0.32 24.22
N SER A 173 10.07 0.44 23.59
CA SER A 173 9.81 1.85 23.90
C SER A 173 9.52 2.07 25.38
N ARG A 174 8.61 1.26 25.93
CA ARG A 174 8.25 1.29 27.35
C ARG A 174 9.44 0.94 28.27
N THR A 175 10.19 -0.10 27.89
CA THR A 175 11.31 -0.61 28.71
C THR A 175 12.49 0.35 28.73
N THR A 176 12.76 1.02 27.61
CA THR A 176 13.96 1.88 27.45
C THR A 176 13.68 3.38 27.63
N GLY A 177 12.41 3.76 27.76
CA GLY A 177 12.00 5.16 27.95
C GLY A 177 12.23 6.05 26.73
N ARG A 178 12.16 5.50 25.49
CA ARG A 178 12.41 6.24 24.25
C ARG A 178 11.20 6.24 23.31
N TRP A 179 11.20 7.13 22.34
CA TRP A 179 10.21 7.16 21.27
C TRP A 179 10.66 6.38 20.05
N TYR A 180 9.69 5.82 19.32
CA TYR A 180 9.89 5.24 18.00
C TYR A 180 9.04 6.00 16.97
N PHE A 181 9.70 6.45 15.90
CA PHE A 181 9.03 6.92 14.70
C PHE A 181 9.12 5.81 13.65
N VAL A 182 7.99 5.19 13.36
CA VAL A 182 7.88 4.02 12.48
C VAL A 182 7.18 4.45 11.20
N VAL A 183 7.93 4.59 10.13
CA VAL A 183 7.36 4.87 8.79
C VAL A 183 6.98 3.55 8.14
N VAL A 184 5.76 3.47 7.66
CA VAL A 184 5.17 2.27 7.06
C VAL A 184 4.93 2.53 5.56
N MET A 185 5.35 1.57 4.74
CA MET A 185 5.08 1.55 3.30
C MET A 185 3.56 1.58 3.04
N GLY A 186 3.14 2.18 1.94
CA GLY A 186 1.73 2.31 1.56
C GLY A 186 1.50 3.25 0.39
N ARG A 187 2.57 3.70 -0.28
CA ARG A 187 2.50 4.70 -1.35
C ARG A 187 1.70 5.93 -0.88
N SER A 188 0.77 6.41 -1.71
CA SER A 188 -0.03 7.61 -1.42
C SER A 188 -1.22 7.37 -0.48
N ALA A 189 -1.46 6.14 -0.02
CA ALA A 189 -2.58 5.79 0.85
C ALA A 189 -2.14 5.42 2.27
N GLY A 190 -2.90 5.85 3.26
CA GLY A 190 -2.62 5.64 4.68
C GLY A 190 -3.18 4.35 5.27
N HIS A 191 -3.83 3.48 4.48
CA HIS A 191 -4.54 2.30 4.99
C HIS A 191 -3.67 1.38 5.85
N LEU A 192 -2.45 1.06 5.40
CA LEU A 192 -1.58 0.12 6.11
C LEU A 192 -1.06 0.72 7.41
N ALA A 193 -0.59 1.97 7.39
CA ALA A 193 -0.12 2.67 8.59
C ALA A 193 -1.24 2.85 9.62
N LEU A 194 -2.43 3.27 9.19
CA LEU A 194 -3.59 3.40 10.07
C LEU A 194 -4.03 2.05 10.63
N GLY A 195 -4.06 1.01 9.78
CA GLY A 195 -4.44 -0.34 10.17
C GLY A 195 -3.51 -0.92 11.23
N ILE A 196 -2.20 -0.77 11.06
CA ILE A 196 -1.18 -1.20 12.02
C ILE A 196 -1.29 -0.38 13.32
N GLY A 197 -1.35 0.95 13.21
CA GLY A 197 -1.39 1.82 14.38
C GLY A 197 -2.66 1.62 15.23
N LYS A 198 -3.81 1.46 14.58
CA LYS A 198 -5.09 1.17 15.25
C LYS A 198 -5.08 -0.22 15.91
N ALA A 199 -4.57 -1.24 15.22
CA ALA A 199 -4.53 -2.61 15.75
C ALA A 199 -3.62 -2.73 16.97
N THR A 200 -2.53 -1.98 17.01
CA THR A 200 -1.55 -2.03 18.11
C THR A 200 -1.87 -1.05 19.25
N GLY A 201 -2.75 -0.07 19.04
CA GLY A 201 -2.92 1.05 19.96
C GLY A 201 -1.68 1.92 20.07
N ALA A 202 -0.97 2.13 18.94
CA ALA A 202 0.18 3.03 18.88
C ALA A 202 -0.19 4.42 19.43
N THR A 203 0.79 5.15 19.97
CA THR A 203 0.54 6.46 20.60
C THR A 203 -0.15 7.42 19.64
N LEU A 204 0.26 7.43 18.38
CA LEU A 204 -0.46 8.11 17.31
C LEU A 204 -0.16 7.45 15.96
N SER A 205 -1.05 7.68 15.00
CA SER A 205 -0.83 7.39 13.58
C SER A 205 -0.99 8.66 12.76
N LEU A 206 -0.16 8.84 11.73
CA LEU A 206 -0.23 9.96 10.79
C LEU A 206 -0.39 9.41 9.38
N ILE A 207 -1.42 9.87 8.69
CA ILE A 207 -1.73 9.45 7.31
C ILE A 207 -1.90 10.67 6.40
N PRO A 208 -1.59 10.57 5.10
CA PRO A 208 -1.69 11.69 4.17
C PRO A 208 -3.11 12.26 4.06
N GLU A 209 -4.14 11.42 4.23
CA GLU A 209 -5.54 11.81 4.08
C GLU A 209 -6.03 12.80 5.14
N GLU A 210 -5.28 12.99 6.22
CA GLU A 210 -5.56 14.03 7.23
C GLU A 210 -5.27 15.44 6.71
N PHE A 211 -4.46 15.55 5.67
CA PHE A 211 -4.00 16.82 5.13
C PHE A 211 -4.61 17.04 3.73
N PRO A 212 -5.46 18.05 3.55
CA PRO A 212 -6.21 18.24 2.28
C PRO A 212 -5.37 18.83 1.13
N GLY A 213 -4.07 18.94 1.28
CA GLY A 213 -3.17 19.51 0.28
C GLY A 213 -1.72 19.38 0.70
N ALA A 214 -0.87 20.30 0.26
CA ALA A 214 0.52 20.33 0.68
C ALA A 214 0.62 20.50 2.20
N VAL A 215 1.51 19.75 2.84
CA VAL A 215 1.80 19.85 4.26
C VAL A 215 3.27 20.23 4.47
N LYS A 216 3.52 21.13 5.39
CA LYS A 216 4.89 21.47 5.78
C LYS A 216 5.44 20.38 6.69
N ILE A 217 6.69 19.99 6.47
CA ILE A 217 7.38 19.04 7.36
C ILE A 217 7.40 19.52 8.81
N SER A 218 7.44 20.86 9.01
CA SER A 218 7.35 21.47 10.32
C SER A 218 6.02 21.20 11.02
N THR A 219 4.89 21.16 10.30
CA THR A 219 3.58 20.81 10.87
C THR A 219 3.53 19.37 11.36
N VAL A 220 4.12 18.43 10.58
CA VAL A 220 4.25 17.03 11.01
C VAL A 220 5.09 16.92 12.28
N CYS A 221 6.20 17.67 12.36
CA CYS A 221 7.02 17.75 13.55
C CYS A 221 6.26 18.35 14.75
N ASP A 222 5.42 19.38 14.53
CA ASP A 222 4.63 19.98 15.61
C ASP A 222 3.59 19.01 16.18
N ILE A 223 2.96 18.17 15.32
CA ILE A 223 2.04 17.12 15.79
C ILE A 223 2.79 16.08 16.65
N LEU A 224 3.96 15.62 16.19
CA LEU A 224 4.78 14.67 16.92
C LEU A 224 5.26 15.25 18.26
N GLU A 225 5.75 16.48 18.25
CA GLU A 225 6.19 17.20 19.45
C GLU A 225 5.04 17.41 20.42
N GLY A 226 3.87 17.84 19.95
CA GLY A 226 2.68 18.01 20.79
C GLY A 226 2.25 16.70 21.46
N ALA A 227 2.32 15.58 20.75
CA ALA A 227 2.03 14.25 21.31
C ALA A 227 3.03 13.83 22.40
N ILE A 228 4.33 14.08 22.16
CA ILE A 228 5.41 13.80 23.12
C ILE A 228 5.20 14.62 24.40
N LEU A 229 4.98 15.93 24.26
CA LEU A 229 4.78 16.84 25.39
C LEU A 229 3.51 16.49 26.16
N LYS A 230 2.40 16.25 25.49
CA LYS A 230 1.13 15.87 26.13
C LYS A 230 1.25 14.57 26.91
N ARG A 231 1.89 13.54 26.31
CA ARG A 231 2.07 12.25 26.97
C ARG A 231 2.95 12.38 28.23
N LYS A 232 4.00 13.19 28.16
CA LYS A 232 4.86 13.48 29.30
C LYS A 232 4.11 14.29 30.38
N ALA A 233 3.39 15.32 29.96
CA ALA A 233 2.70 16.23 30.86
C ALA A 233 1.59 15.57 31.67
N LEU A 234 0.72 14.79 31.01
CA LEU A 234 -0.51 14.28 31.61
C LEU A 234 -0.35 12.89 32.24
N TRP A 235 0.64 12.09 31.79
CA TRP A 235 0.80 10.71 32.28
C TRP A 235 2.22 10.39 32.75
N ASP A 236 3.13 11.37 32.77
CA ASP A 236 4.55 11.17 33.12
C ASP A 236 5.21 10.02 32.33
N ARG A 237 4.93 9.96 31.03
CA ARG A 237 5.46 8.93 30.13
C ARG A 237 6.39 9.54 29.08
N SER A 238 7.68 9.19 29.14
CA SER A 238 8.71 9.68 28.21
C SER A 238 8.87 8.81 26.97
N HIS A 239 8.00 7.81 26.76
CA HIS A 239 8.06 6.85 25.68
C HIS A 239 6.80 6.83 24.84
N GLY A 240 6.89 6.35 23.61
CA GLY A 240 5.76 6.19 22.72
C GLY A 240 6.16 5.70 21.33
N VAL A 241 5.17 5.33 20.53
CA VAL A 241 5.35 4.93 19.15
C VAL A 241 4.43 5.75 18.26
N ALA A 242 5.01 6.41 17.26
CA ALA A 242 4.28 7.05 16.17
C ALA A 242 4.38 6.16 14.92
N VAL A 243 3.24 5.75 14.36
CA VAL A 243 3.16 5.02 13.09
C VAL A 243 2.79 6.01 11.99
N ILE A 244 3.62 6.14 10.97
CA ILE A 244 3.57 7.23 9.98
C ILE A 244 3.51 6.62 8.59
N ALA A 245 2.53 7.02 7.77
CA ALA A 245 2.47 6.60 6.37
C ALA A 245 3.56 7.27 5.53
N GLU A 246 4.29 6.51 4.73
CA GLU A 246 5.31 7.07 3.81
C GLU A 246 4.72 8.07 2.81
N GLY A 247 3.43 7.93 2.49
CA GLY A 247 2.71 8.80 1.57
C GLY A 247 2.63 10.27 1.99
N LEU A 248 2.92 10.59 3.25
CA LEU A 248 3.09 11.99 3.67
C LEU A 248 4.17 12.72 2.88
N LEU A 249 5.20 12.02 2.40
CA LEU A 249 6.24 12.62 1.56
C LEU A 249 5.71 13.20 0.24
N GLU A 250 4.65 12.63 -0.33
CA GLU A 250 4.03 13.15 -1.56
C GLU A 250 3.34 14.51 -1.35
N GLN A 251 3.04 14.85 -0.12
CA GLN A 251 2.38 16.11 0.25
C GLN A 251 3.37 17.17 0.74
N VAL A 252 4.59 16.77 1.08
CA VAL A 252 5.65 17.72 1.43
C VAL A 252 6.27 18.28 0.15
N SER A 253 6.49 19.61 0.12
CA SER A 253 7.13 20.25 -1.03
C SER A 253 8.51 19.63 -1.31
N PRO A 254 8.83 19.29 -2.58
CA PRO A 254 10.17 18.84 -2.96
C PRO A 254 11.28 19.82 -2.55
N ASP A 255 11.00 21.13 -2.54
CA ASP A 255 11.96 22.15 -2.12
C ASP A 255 12.28 22.01 -0.63
N GLU A 256 11.24 21.83 0.23
CA GLU A 256 11.46 21.58 1.67
C GLU A 256 12.28 20.32 1.93
N LEU A 257 12.08 19.25 1.13
CA LEU A 257 12.85 18.02 1.27
C LEU A 257 14.28 18.19 0.78
N SER A 258 14.51 18.97 -0.28
CA SER A 258 15.84 19.22 -0.85
C SER A 258 16.72 20.06 0.07
N ASP A 259 16.13 20.91 0.90
CA ASP A 259 16.81 21.75 1.88
C ASP A 259 17.33 20.95 3.08
N ILE A 260 16.90 19.68 3.22
CA ILE A 260 17.34 18.80 4.32
C ILE A 260 18.62 18.07 3.91
N GLU A 261 19.68 18.23 4.69
CA GLU A 261 20.98 17.61 4.43
C GLU A 261 20.85 16.08 4.32
N GLY A 262 21.39 15.52 3.23
CA GLY A 262 21.42 14.07 2.96
C GLY A 262 20.19 13.51 2.25
N VAL A 263 19.17 14.31 1.96
CA VAL A 263 17.99 13.86 1.22
C VAL A 263 18.25 13.91 -0.29
N ARG A 264 17.97 12.78 -0.98
CA ARG A 264 17.99 12.70 -2.45
C ARG A 264 16.61 12.33 -2.96
N ILE A 265 16.07 13.14 -3.86
CA ILE A 265 14.78 12.89 -4.50
C ILE A 265 15.01 12.10 -5.80
N THR A 266 14.43 10.91 -5.90
CA THR A 266 14.47 10.07 -7.09
C THR A 266 13.05 9.65 -7.51
N HIS A 267 12.87 9.36 -8.82
CA HIS A 267 11.58 8.94 -9.37
C HIS A 267 11.69 7.55 -10.00
N ASP A 268 10.59 6.81 -9.98
CA ASP A 268 10.50 5.51 -10.63
C ASP A 268 10.24 5.63 -12.15
N ALA A 269 10.14 4.47 -12.82
CA ALA A 269 9.88 4.42 -14.26
C ALA A 269 8.49 4.97 -14.67
N TYR A 270 7.59 5.17 -13.73
CA TYR A 270 6.25 5.73 -13.92
C TYR A 270 6.18 7.23 -13.58
N GLY A 271 7.28 7.80 -13.06
CA GLY A 271 7.36 9.20 -12.63
C GLY A 271 6.88 9.44 -11.20
N HIS A 272 6.64 8.39 -10.42
CA HIS A 272 6.29 8.53 -9.01
C HIS A 272 7.56 8.72 -8.18
N LEU A 273 7.46 9.54 -7.14
CA LEU A 273 8.51 9.69 -6.14
C LEU A 273 8.85 8.31 -5.53
N ARG A 274 10.13 7.98 -5.47
CA ARG A 274 10.59 6.76 -4.79
C ARG A 274 10.63 6.98 -3.28
N LEU A 275 9.44 6.97 -2.67
CA LEU A 275 9.24 7.26 -1.25
C LEU A 275 10.16 6.43 -0.34
N ALA A 276 10.32 5.14 -0.65
CA ALA A 276 11.15 4.23 0.13
C ALA A 276 12.66 4.54 0.09
N GLU A 277 13.12 5.42 -0.81
CA GLU A 277 14.50 5.88 -0.87
C GLU A 277 14.73 7.16 -0.05
N VAL A 278 13.67 7.82 0.39
CA VAL A 278 13.70 8.97 1.29
C VAL A 278 13.40 8.49 2.71
N ASP A 279 14.39 8.54 3.59
CA ASP A 279 14.20 8.10 4.99
C ASP A 279 13.43 9.14 5.81
N LEU A 280 12.11 9.19 5.61
CA LEU A 280 11.21 10.08 6.35
C LEU A 280 11.33 9.87 7.87
N ALA A 281 11.50 8.63 8.33
CA ALA A 281 11.62 8.32 9.74
C ALA A 281 12.86 8.97 10.36
N TYR A 282 13.99 8.93 9.64
CA TYR A 282 15.22 9.60 10.05
C TYR A 282 15.09 11.12 10.02
N ILE A 283 14.48 11.67 8.99
CA ILE A 283 14.25 13.13 8.85
C ILE A 283 13.44 13.64 10.04
N LEU A 284 12.28 13.03 10.32
CA LEU A 284 11.40 13.44 11.42
C LEU A 284 12.08 13.29 12.78
N LYS A 285 12.81 12.18 12.99
CA LYS A 285 13.63 12.00 14.18
C LYS A 285 14.59 13.16 14.35
N THR A 286 15.41 13.45 13.35
CA THR A 286 16.47 14.48 13.43
C THR A 286 15.89 15.85 13.73
N LEU A 287 14.81 16.23 13.02
CA LEU A 287 14.16 17.52 13.21
C LEU A 287 13.52 17.65 14.61
N VAL A 288 12.84 16.61 15.09
CA VAL A 288 12.20 16.65 16.41
C VAL A 288 13.23 16.61 17.53
N GLU A 289 14.26 15.75 17.44
CA GLU A 289 15.35 15.74 18.45
C GLU A 289 16.08 17.10 18.51
N HIS A 290 16.35 17.72 17.35
CA HIS A 290 16.96 19.06 17.31
C HIS A 290 16.10 20.12 18.02
N ARG A 291 14.76 20.09 17.85
CA ARG A 291 13.83 21.01 18.52
C ARG A 291 13.81 20.84 20.03
N PHE A 292 13.94 19.61 20.52
CA PHE A 292 14.04 19.34 21.96
C PHE A 292 15.41 19.74 22.50
N ALA A 293 16.49 19.41 21.81
CA ALA A 293 17.84 19.77 22.19
C ALA A 293 18.05 21.31 22.26
N SER A 294 17.50 22.05 21.30
CA SER A 294 17.59 23.53 21.28
C SER A 294 16.94 24.19 22.52
N ARG A 295 16.03 23.49 23.21
CA ARG A 295 15.37 23.91 24.45
C ARG A 295 15.92 23.23 25.69
N ASP A 296 17.01 22.48 25.57
CA ASP A 296 17.61 21.71 26.68
C ASP A 296 16.63 20.68 27.29
N LEU A 297 15.77 20.08 26.43
CA LEU A 297 14.83 19.05 26.83
C LEU A 297 15.35 17.67 26.40
N PRO A 298 15.39 16.68 27.31
CA PRO A 298 15.84 15.34 26.96
C PRO A 298 14.79 14.62 26.10
N LEU A 299 15.22 14.10 24.95
CA LEU A 299 14.42 13.23 24.09
C LEU A 299 15.34 12.23 23.39
N ALA A 300 14.95 10.97 23.35
CA ALA A 300 15.58 9.94 22.56
C ALA A 300 14.55 9.34 21.60
N VAL A 301 14.83 9.42 20.29
CA VAL A 301 13.97 8.86 19.25
C VAL A 301 14.75 7.82 18.44
N VAL A 302 14.13 6.69 18.19
CA VAL A 302 14.62 5.68 17.26
C VAL A 302 13.74 5.73 16.00
N HIS A 303 14.36 5.81 14.84
CA HIS A 303 13.67 5.72 13.56
C HIS A 303 13.63 4.28 13.06
N LYS A 304 12.53 3.90 12.39
CA LYS A 304 12.35 2.57 11.81
C LYS A 304 11.48 2.68 10.56
N ASN A 305 11.89 2.00 9.50
CA ASN A 305 11.06 1.81 8.31
C ASN A 305 10.55 0.36 8.29
N ILE A 306 9.27 0.17 7.99
CA ILE A 306 8.61 -1.12 7.84
C ILE A 306 7.99 -1.18 6.44
N GLY A 307 8.39 -2.14 5.62
CA GLY A 307 7.90 -2.19 4.25
C GLY A 307 8.27 -3.46 3.50
N TYR A 308 9.51 -3.61 3.08
CA TYR A 308 9.94 -4.74 2.25
C TYR A 308 9.73 -6.10 2.92
N GLU A 309 9.90 -6.21 4.23
CA GLU A 309 9.66 -7.41 5.02
C GLU A 309 8.19 -7.87 5.00
N LEU A 310 7.25 -6.95 4.78
CA LEU A 310 5.82 -7.26 4.73
C LEU A 310 5.39 -7.91 3.41
N ARG A 311 6.13 -7.66 2.31
CA ARG A 311 5.69 -7.95 0.94
C ARG A 311 5.81 -9.41 0.55
N SER A 312 6.69 -10.16 1.20
CA SER A 312 6.96 -11.56 0.87
C SER A 312 6.77 -12.50 2.07
N ALA A 313 6.05 -12.05 3.08
CA ALA A 313 5.67 -12.89 4.20
C ALA A 313 4.78 -14.06 3.75
N PRO A 314 4.84 -15.21 4.42
CA PRO A 314 3.84 -16.24 4.26
C PRO A 314 2.44 -15.68 4.55
N PRO A 315 1.43 -15.93 3.68
CA PRO A 315 0.10 -15.39 3.89
C PRO A 315 -0.56 -15.99 5.12
N ILE A 316 -1.26 -15.15 5.90
CA ILE A 316 -2.11 -15.61 7.01
C ILE A 316 -3.36 -16.30 6.48
N ALA A 317 -4.10 -16.98 7.39
CA ALA A 317 -5.27 -17.76 7.03
C ALA A 317 -6.31 -16.99 6.19
N PHE A 318 -6.51 -15.71 6.50
CA PHE A 318 -7.41 -14.85 5.72
C PHE A 318 -6.97 -14.74 4.25
N ASP A 319 -5.73 -14.37 3.99
CA ASP A 319 -5.23 -14.24 2.63
C ASP A 319 -5.14 -15.60 1.92
N CYS A 320 -4.80 -16.69 2.64
CA CYS A 320 -4.79 -18.06 2.07
C CYS A 320 -6.16 -18.47 1.54
N GLU A 321 -7.24 -18.18 2.25
CA GLU A 321 -8.61 -18.50 1.83
C GLU A 321 -9.08 -17.53 0.74
N TYR A 322 -8.88 -16.23 0.95
CA TYR A 322 -9.34 -15.18 0.06
C TYR A 322 -8.77 -15.31 -1.36
N VAL A 323 -7.46 -15.58 -1.48
CA VAL A 323 -6.81 -15.73 -2.78
C VAL A 323 -7.28 -16.98 -3.56
N ARG A 324 -7.72 -18.02 -2.86
CA ARG A 324 -8.32 -19.21 -3.51
C ARG A 324 -9.65 -18.85 -4.16
N THR A 325 -10.48 -18.10 -3.45
CA THR A 325 -11.76 -17.62 -3.98
C THR A 325 -11.56 -16.69 -5.19
N LEU A 326 -10.60 -15.75 -5.11
CA LEU A 326 -10.29 -14.86 -6.23
C LEU A 326 -9.74 -15.62 -7.44
N GLY A 327 -8.82 -16.58 -7.24
CA GLY A 327 -8.25 -17.37 -8.33
C GLY A 327 -9.29 -18.27 -9.01
N TYR A 328 -10.18 -18.88 -8.24
CA TYR A 328 -11.34 -19.64 -8.76
C TYR A 328 -12.24 -18.71 -9.59
N GLY A 329 -12.63 -17.57 -9.04
CA GLY A 329 -13.50 -16.62 -9.73
C GLY A 329 -12.90 -16.08 -11.03
N ALA A 330 -11.59 -15.87 -11.07
CA ALA A 330 -10.92 -15.46 -12.30
C ALA A 330 -11.10 -16.49 -13.42
N ILE A 331 -10.97 -17.79 -13.13
CA ILE A 331 -11.17 -18.85 -14.13
C ILE A 331 -12.64 -19.03 -14.46
N GLU A 332 -13.53 -18.93 -13.48
CA GLU A 332 -14.98 -18.98 -13.72
C GLU A 332 -15.41 -17.95 -14.76
N TRP A 333 -14.97 -16.69 -14.60
CA TRP A 333 -15.28 -15.64 -15.56
C TRP A 333 -14.58 -15.84 -16.91
N LEU A 334 -13.28 -16.15 -16.90
CA LEU A 334 -12.51 -16.32 -18.16
C LEU A 334 -13.11 -17.40 -19.06
N LEU A 335 -13.61 -18.48 -18.49
CA LEU A 335 -14.15 -19.62 -19.24
C LEU A 335 -15.68 -19.61 -19.37
N SER A 336 -16.38 -18.56 -18.82
CA SER A 336 -17.84 -18.46 -18.97
C SER A 336 -18.27 -18.22 -20.43
N THR A 337 -19.47 -18.66 -20.77
CA THR A 337 -20.09 -18.50 -22.11
C THR A 337 -20.75 -17.13 -22.28
N ASP A 338 -21.01 -16.41 -21.18
CA ASP A 338 -21.84 -15.20 -21.18
C ASP A 338 -21.08 -13.89 -21.47
N ALA A 339 -19.78 -13.99 -21.74
CA ALA A 339 -18.96 -12.81 -22.03
C ALA A 339 -19.13 -12.41 -23.51
N THR A 340 -19.79 -11.28 -23.72
CA THR A 340 -19.89 -10.59 -25.02
C THR A 340 -18.56 -9.92 -25.37
N ALA A 341 -18.31 -9.64 -26.65
CA ALA A 341 -17.10 -8.95 -27.14
C ALA A 341 -16.90 -7.57 -26.47
N ASP A 342 -17.97 -6.93 -26.01
CA ASP A 342 -17.90 -5.66 -25.28
C ASP A 342 -17.34 -5.80 -23.86
N ASN A 343 -17.15 -7.04 -23.36
CA ASN A 343 -16.72 -7.37 -22.02
C ASN A 343 -15.40 -8.17 -22.04
N ALA A 344 -14.39 -7.67 -22.78
CA ALA A 344 -13.11 -8.36 -22.98
C ALA A 344 -12.24 -8.41 -21.70
N GLY A 345 -12.58 -7.64 -20.64
CA GLY A 345 -11.78 -7.61 -19.41
C GLY A 345 -12.50 -7.11 -18.18
N CYS A 346 -12.15 -7.72 -17.04
CA CYS A 346 -12.68 -7.36 -15.72
C CYS A 346 -11.64 -7.50 -14.60
N LEU A 347 -12.00 -6.96 -13.43
CA LEU A 347 -11.35 -7.26 -12.15
C LEU A 347 -12.30 -8.16 -11.35
N VAL A 348 -11.77 -9.28 -10.81
CA VAL A 348 -12.52 -10.14 -9.90
C VAL A 348 -12.45 -9.62 -8.47
N ALA A 349 -13.58 -9.59 -7.79
CA ALA A 349 -13.70 -9.20 -6.37
C ALA A 349 -14.66 -10.13 -5.64
N VAL A 350 -14.58 -10.15 -4.31
CA VAL A 350 -15.56 -10.81 -3.44
C VAL A 350 -16.32 -9.73 -2.69
N ILE A 351 -17.56 -9.49 -3.03
CA ILE A 351 -18.41 -8.44 -2.47
C ILE A 351 -19.57 -9.10 -1.74
N ASN A 352 -19.70 -8.83 -0.44
CA ASN A 352 -20.76 -9.44 0.39
C ASN A 352 -20.80 -10.98 0.29
N GLY A 353 -19.61 -11.62 0.22
CA GLY A 353 -19.48 -13.06 0.10
C GLY A 353 -19.79 -13.66 -1.27
N LYS A 354 -19.96 -12.81 -2.30
CA LYS A 354 -20.22 -13.23 -3.68
C LYS A 354 -19.09 -12.81 -4.59
N LEU A 355 -18.80 -13.64 -5.60
CA LEU A 355 -17.92 -13.25 -6.69
C LEU A 355 -18.60 -12.21 -7.58
N GLU A 356 -17.92 -11.10 -7.78
CA GLU A 356 -18.35 -9.99 -8.63
C GLU A 356 -17.23 -9.65 -9.63
N TYR A 357 -17.63 -9.22 -10.82
CA TYR A 357 -16.74 -8.94 -11.93
C TYR A 357 -16.89 -7.50 -12.36
N LEU A 358 -15.94 -6.67 -11.91
CA LEU A 358 -15.98 -5.23 -12.12
C LEU A 358 -15.34 -4.88 -13.48
N ASN A 359 -16.10 -4.17 -14.33
CA ASN A 359 -15.56 -3.71 -15.60
C ASN A 359 -14.40 -2.72 -15.36
N PHE A 360 -13.31 -2.84 -16.12
CA PHE A 360 -12.15 -1.95 -16.00
C PHE A 360 -12.52 -0.47 -16.16
N ALA A 361 -13.46 -0.13 -17.01
CA ALA A 361 -13.89 1.25 -17.23
C ALA A 361 -14.50 1.88 -15.96
N SER A 362 -15.21 1.10 -15.14
CA SER A 362 -15.79 1.60 -13.89
C SER A 362 -14.75 1.89 -12.80
N LEU A 363 -13.55 1.38 -12.95
CA LEU A 363 -12.45 1.53 -12.00
C LEU A 363 -11.46 2.64 -12.38
N GLN A 364 -11.65 3.23 -13.56
CA GLN A 364 -10.81 4.30 -14.09
C GLN A 364 -11.39 5.68 -13.74
N ASN A 365 -10.51 6.66 -13.65
CA ASN A 365 -10.87 8.06 -13.59
C ASN A 365 -11.28 8.51 -15.01
N SER A 366 -12.46 9.12 -15.16
CA SER A 366 -13.00 9.58 -16.44
C SER A 366 -12.10 10.56 -17.18
N ASP A 367 -11.39 11.41 -16.44
CA ASP A 367 -10.61 12.52 -17.00
C ASP A 367 -9.21 12.08 -17.42
N THR A 368 -8.59 11.17 -16.65
CA THR A 368 -7.21 10.72 -16.88
C THR A 368 -7.12 9.34 -17.54
N GLY A 369 -8.19 8.54 -17.50
CA GLY A 369 -8.20 7.15 -17.94
C GLY A 369 -7.35 6.20 -17.07
N LYS A 370 -6.69 6.72 -16.04
CA LYS A 370 -5.89 5.90 -15.10
C LYS A 370 -6.79 5.27 -14.03
N THR A 371 -6.30 4.21 -13.39
CA THR A 371 -6.95 3.62 -12.21
C THR A 371 -7.14 4.67 -11.12
N ARG A 372 -8.33 4.69 -10.51
CA ARG A 372 -8.57 5.51 -9.31
C ARG A 372 -7.82 4.91 -8.13
N VAL A 373 -7.25 5.77 -7.30
CA VAL A 373 -6.61 5.35 -6.04
C VAL A 373 -7.63 5.46 -4.91
N ARG A 374 -7.84 4.36 -4.17
CA ARG A 374 -8.63 4.37 -2.94
C ARG A 374 -7.79 4.93 -1.81
N ARG A 375 -8.32 5.93 -1.13
CA ARG A 375 -7.70 6.55 0.04
C ARG A 375 -8.53 6.26 1.29
N VAL A 376 -7.92 6.45 2.47
CA VAL A 376 -8.65 6.37 3.73
C VAL A 376 -9.70 7.48 3.80
N GLU A 377 -10.95 7.09 4.06
CA GLU A 377 -12.04 8.04 4.29
C GLU A 377 -12.05 8.46 5.75
N ILE A 378 -11.61 9.69 6.03
CA ILE A 378 -11.46 10.22 7.40
C ILE A 378 -12.81 10.54 8.08
N ASP A 379 -13.90 10.54 7.32
CA ASP A 379 -15.25 10.76 7.87
C ASP A 379 -15.89 9.46 8.42
N THR A 380 -15.26 8.30 8.19
CA THR A 380 -15.79 7.00 8.63
C THR A 380 -15.63 6.80 10.14
N PRO A 381 -16.51 6.01 10.76
CA PRO A 381 -16.36 5.61 12.17
C PRO A 381 -15.00 4.91 12.43
N SER A 382 -14.49 4.17 11.45
CA SER A 382 -13.21 3.46 11.57
C SER A 382 -12.05 4.43 11.83
N TYR A 383 -11.97 5.53 11.07
CA TYR A 383 -10.95 6.55 11.27
C TYR A 383 -11.20 7.36 12.55
N LYS A 384 -12.45 7.80 12.79
CA LYS A 384 -12.80 8.60 13.99
C LYS A 384 -12.43 7.91 15.28
N ILE A 385 -12.73 6.61 15.42
CA ILE A 385 -12.34 5.81 16.58
C ILE A 385 -10.80 5.73 16.70
N ALA A 386 -10.10 5.48 15.60
CA ALA A 386 -8.63 5.46 15.64
C ALA A 386 -8.06 6.80 16.09
N ARG A 387 -8.60 7.90 15.57
CA ARG A 387 -8.17 9.28 15.90
C ARG A 387 -8.43 9.63 17.36
N GLU A 388 -9.57 9.23 17.92
CA GLU A 388 -9.94 9.49 19.31
C GLU A 388 -9.00 8.82 20.32
N TYR A 389 -8.47 7.63 19.97
CA TYR A 389 -7.55 6.90 20.84
C TYR A 389 -6.08 7.35 20.71
N MET A 390 -5.77 8.21 19.77
CA MET A 390 -4.43 8.78 19.63
C MET A 390 -4.17 9.85 20.69
N ILE A 391 -2.92 9.96 21.09
CA ILE A 391 -2.48 11.08 21.94
C ILE A 391 -2.04 12.21 21.03
N ARG A 392 -2.87 13.23 20.91
CA ARG A 392 -2.64 14.48 20.17
C ARG A 392 -3.14 15.66 21.00
N LEU A 393 -2.65 16.85 20.68
CA LEU A 393 -3.21 18.08 21.23
C LEU A 393 -4.61 18.30 20.66
N GLU A 394 -5.58 18.60 21.53
CA GLU A 394 -6.99 18.78 21.21
C GLU A 394 -7.47 20.17 21.66
N LYS A 395 -8.61 20.63 21.17
CA LYS A 395 -9.19 21.93 21.53
C LYS A 395 -9.37 22.08 23.04
N GLU A 396 -9.75 21.01 23.72
CA GLU A 396 -9.96 20.95 25.16
C GLU A 396 -8.67 21.16 25.96
N ASP A 397 -7.52 20.82 25.42
CA ASP A 397 -6.22 21.04 26.05
C ASP A 397 -5.86 22.55 26.14
N PHE A 398 -6.39 23.34 25.21
CA PHE A 398 -6.20 24.80 25.14
C PHE A 398 -7.34 25.59 25.82
N ALA A 399 -8.49 24.97 26.03
CA ALA A 399 -9.63 25.56 26.70
C ALA A 399 -9.51 25.42 28.25
N ASP A 400 -8.79 24.43 28.73
CA ASP A 400 -8.52 24.16 30.13
C ASP A 400 -7.19 24.83 30.54
N GLU A 401 -7.27 25.93 31.28
CA GLU A 401 -6.09 26.70 31.70
C GLU A 401 -5.10 25.91 32.56
N GLU A 402 -5.58 24.95 33.37
CA GLU A 402 -4.70 24.11 34.20
C GLU A 402 -3.95 23.10 33.32
N LYS A 403 -4.61 22.46 32.38
CA LYS A 403 -3.96 21.58 31.39
C LYS A 403 -2.94 22.34 30.56
N LEU A 404 -3.32 23.52 30.05
CA LEU A 404 -2.43 24.36 29.26
C LEU A 404 -1.16 24.73 30.04
N ARG A 405 -1.31 25.05 31.35
CA ARG A 405 -0.18 25.34 32.24
C ARG A 405 0.74 24.13 32.40
N ILE A 406 0.18 22.94 32.57
CA ILE A 406 0.93 21.69 32.73
C ILE A 406 1.66 21.36 31.40
N LEU A 407 1.02 21.55 30.26
CA LEU A 407 1.62 21.35 28.91
C LEU A 407 2.77 22.32 28.66
N ALA A 408 2.59 23.61 28.98
CA ALA A 408 3.63 24.63 28.87
C ALA A 408 4.83 24.32 29.78
N GLN A 409 4.56 23.83 31.03
CA GLN A 409 5.61 23.37 31.91
C GLN A 409 6.41 22.19 31.35
N ALA A 410 5.76 21.22 30.71
CA ALA A 410 6.44 20.10 30.04
C ALA A 410 7.32 20.54 28.86
N ALA A 411 6.98 21.67 28.23
CA ALA A 411 7.76 22.31 27.18
C ALA A 411 8.88 23.22 27.68
N SER A 412 9.00 23.41 29.01
CA SER A 412 9.97 24.27 29.66
C SER A 412 11.20 23.49 30.12
N SER A 413 12.34 24.15 30.13
CA SER A 413 13.59 23.68 30.74
C SER A 413 14.10 24.74 31.72
N PRO A 414 15.12 24.42 32.57
CA PRO A 414 15.74 25.41 33.45
C PRO A 414 16.33 26.63 32.73
N LYS A 415 16.69 26.44 31.43
CA LYS A 415 17.30 27.52 30.62
C LYS A 415 16.26 28.31 29.83
N GLN A 416 15.12 27.69 29.49
CA GLN A 416 14.09 28.30 28.66
C GLN A 416 12.71 27.91 29.17
N LEU A 417 12.03 28.89 29.76
CA LEU A 417 10.64 28.74 30.18
C LEU A 417 9.73 28.92 28.96
N CYS A 418 8.64 28.14 28.93
CA CYS A 418 7.55 28.28 27.98
C CYS A 418 6.30 28.69 28.72
N SER A 419 5.79 29.87 28.43
CA SER A 419 4.53 30.34 29.03
C SER A 419 3.32 29.63 28.39
N PRO A 420 2.15 29.59 29.04
CA PRO A 420 0.91 29.09 28.43
C PRO A 420 0.56 29.79 27.12
N ASP A 421 0.79 31.09 27.00
CA ASP A 421 0.52 31.84 25.78
C ASP A 421 1.47 31.47 24.64
N GLU A 422 2.77 31.27 24.94
CA GLU A 422 3.73 30.79 23.94
C GLU A 422 3.41 29.37 23.46
N PHE A 423 3.00 28.47 24.39
CA PHE A 423 2.56 27.13 24.05
C PHE A 423 1.31 27.19 23.16
N ARG A 424 0.34 28.02 23.52
CA ARG A 424 -0.89 28.25 22.76
C ARG A 424 -0.56 28.76 21.35
N ALA A 425 0.23 29.82 21.26
CA ALA A 425 0.62 30.43 19.98
C ALA A 425 1.32 29.44 19.03
N ARG A 426 2.09 28.50 19.61
CA ARG A 426 2.84 27.50 18.83
C ARG A 426 1.97 26.36 18.34
N PHE A 427 1.06 25.83 19.14
CA PHE A 427 0.43 24.53 18.88
C PHE A 427 -1.08 24.57 18.66
N GLN A 428 -1.78 25.66 19.02
CA GLN A 428 -3.24 25.70 18.95
C GLN A 428 -3.80 25.50 17.54
N TYR A 429 -3.05 25.92 16.51
CA TYR A 429 -3.44 25.75 15.09
C TYR A 429 -3.60 24.28 14.70
N LEU A 430 -2.93 23.34 15.38
CA LEU A 430 -3.05 21.90 15.16
C LEU A 430 -4.45 21.35 15.48
N THR A 431 -5.23 22.09 16.26
CA THR A 431 -6.59 21.70 16.69
C THR A 431 -7.69 22.29 15.81
N THR A 432 -7.35 23.20 14.92
CA THR A 432 -8.27 23.65 13.86
C THR A 432 -8.29 22.61 12.74
N ASP A 433 -9.44 22.46 12.06
CA ASP A 433 -9.49 21.63 10.88
C ASP A 433 -8.33 22.02 9.95
N LEU A 434 -7.34 21.14 9.78
CA LEU A 434 -6.18 21.35 8.92
C LEU A 434 -6.58 21.62 7.44
N LYS A 435 -7.88 21.58 7.15
CA LYS A 435 -8.52 21.94 5.86
C LYS A 435 -8.35 23.43 5.47
N GLY A 436 -7.77 24.26 6.33
CA GLY A 436 -7.63 25.71 6.08
C GLY A 436 -6.24 26.29 6.24
N ALA A 437 -5.20 25.48 6.47
CA ALA A 437 -3.83 25.94 6.65
C ALA A 437 -2.96 25.64 5.40
N SER A 438 -3.38 26.17 4.25
CA SER A 438 -2.55 26.21 3.02
C SER A 438 -1.88 27.55 2.86
#